data_97769a6dd542eee9904eb37ef7c53159
#
_entry.id   97769a6dd542eee9904eb37ef7c53159
#
_cell.length_a   1.000
_cell.length_b   1.000
_cell.length_c   1.000
_cell.angle_alpha   90.00
_cell.angle_beta   90.00
_cell.angle_gamma   90.00
#
_symmetry.space_group_name_H-M   'P 1'
#
loop_
_entity.id
_entity.type
_entity.pdbx_description
1 polymer ?
#
loop_
_entity_poly.entity_id
_entity_poly.type
_entity_poly.pdbx_seq_one_letter_code
_entity_poly.pdbx_strand_id
1 'polypeptide(L)'
;AWVDEFAKKCGVKKLGLLTLKRSKARVPAPDDSGNHKNWPMAFGLNEAFYAKPDAGEMIVSPSEETKSFPHDAFANEEDLAKGIFNFEEVVNYSVKRITSSWAGLRTFAPDRTLVIGFDRIVPSFFWFAGQGGYGFQTSAAASKMASEIILGKKSSFEQLQKRVSPSRFK
;
A
#
# COMPACT_ATOMS: atom_id res chain seq x y z
N ALA A 1 6.33 -5.26 5.34
CA ALA A 1 7.37 -5.91 4.56
C ALA A 1 7.88 -7.19 5.22
N TRP A 2 8.19 -7.16 6.50
CA TRP A 2 8.85 -8.25 7.26
C TRP A 2 7.94 -9.40 7.71
N VAL A 3 6.68 -9.42 7.36
CA VAL A 3 5.68 -10.33 7.96
C VAL A 3 6.01 -11.82 7.74
N ASP A 4 6.44 -12.22 6.54
CA ASP A 4 6.85 -13.61 6.26
C ASP A 4 8.15 -14.00 6.98
N GLU A 5 9.06 -13.04 7.17
CA GLU A 5 10.29 -13.27 7.94
C GLU A 5 9.98 -13.43 9.43
N PHE A 6 9.03 -12.63 9.95
CA PHE A 6 8.56 -12.76 11.33
C PHE A 6 7.84 -14.09 11.54
N ALA A 7 6.95 -14.47 10.63
CA ALA A 7 6.25 -15.76 10.69
C ALA A 7 7.26 -16.93 10.76
N LYS A 8 8.30 -16.90 9.91
CA LYS A 8 9.38 -17.91 9.95
C LYS A 8 10.08 -17.98 11.31
N LYS A 9 10.37 -16.82 11.93
CA LYS A 9 10.97 -16.76 13.29
C LYS A 9 10.06 -17.36 14.36
N CYS A 10 8.74 -17.31 14.16
CA CYS A 10 7.74 -17.92 15.04
C CYS A 10 7.45 -19.39 14.70
N GLY A 11 8.22 -20.03 13.81
CA GLY A 11 7.99 -21.41 13.39
C GLY A 11 6.78 -21.60 12.46
N VAL A 12 6.26 -20.50 11.91
CA VAL A 12 5.10 -20.51 10.99
C VAL A 12 5.59 -20.52 9.55
N LYS A 13 4.94 -21.31 8.70
CA LYS A 13 5.25 -21.37 7.27
C LYS A 13 4.92 -20.03 6.59
N LYS A 14 5.86 -19.54 5.78
CA LYS A 14 5.63 -18.34 4.94
C LYS A 14 4.43 -18.53 4.01
N LEU A 15 3.65 -17.50 3.82
CA LEU A 15 2.54 -17.47 2.86
C LEU A 15 2.96 -16.99 1.47
N GLY A 16 4.21 -16.55 1.30
CA GLY A 16 4.70 -16.00 0.04
C GLY A 16 4.28 -14.56 -0.18
N LEU A 17 4.20 -13.78 0.90
CA LEU A 17 3.83 -12.37 0.84
C LEU A 17 4.89 -11.56 0.08
N LEU A 18 4.42 -10.78 -0.89
CA LEU A 18 5.28 -9.98 -1.76
C LEU A 18 5.52 -8.61 -1.14
N THR A 19 6.77 -8.19 -1.13
CA THR A 19 7.17 -6.84 -0.77
C THR A 19 7.39 -6.04 -2.05
N LEU A 20 6.62 -4.97 -2.24
CA LEU A 20 6.67 -4.10 -3.41
C LEU A 20 7.03 -2.67 -2.98
N LYS A 21 8.06 -2.10 -3.61
CA LYS A 21 8.48 -0.72 -3.38
C LYS A 21 7.54 0.23 -4.12
N ARG A 22 7.25 1.37 -3.50
CA ARG A 22 6.53 2.49 -4.09
C ARG A 22 7.16 3.81 -3.67
N SER A 23 7.59 4.59 -4.65
CA SER A 23 8.21 5.90 -4.48
C SER A 23 7.18 7.03 -4.61
N LYS A 24 7.53 8.17 -4.02
CA LYS A 24 6.73 9.39 -4.08
C LYS A 24 7.65 10.58 -4.11
N ALA A 25 7.29 11.58 -4.89
CA ALA A 25 7.88 12.91 -4.85
C ALA A 25 6.86 13.91 -4.30
N ARG A 26 7.33 14.88 -3.56
CA ARG A 26 6.59 16.11 -3.26
C ARG A 26 7.13 17.19 -4.19
N VAL A 27 6.24 17.91 -4.84
CA VAL A 27 6.55 18.96 -5.80
C VAL A 27 5.71 20.19 -5.49
N PRO A 28 6.17 21.43 -5.84
CA PRO A 28 5.35 22.62 -5.69
C PRO A 28 3.99 22.44 -6.36
N ALA A 29 2.96 23.06 -5.81
CA ALA A 29 1.65 23.05 -6.45
C ALA A 29 1.65 23.91 -7.71
N PRO A 30 0.88 23.55 -8.76
CA PRO A 30 0.82 24.31 -10.01
C PRO A 30 0.11 25.67 -9.88
N ASP A 31 -0.53 25.91 -8.77
CA ASP A 31 -1.37 27.09 -8.54
C ASP A 31 -1.07 27.70 -7.17
N ASP A 32 -0.56 28.94 -7.19
CA ASP A 32 -0.24 29.73 -6.00
C ASP A 32 -1.49 30.31 -5.32
N SER A 33 -2.66 30.26 -5.95
CA SER A 33 -3.93 30.76 -5.37
C SER A 33 -4.40 29.91 -4.18
N GLY A 34 -3.81 28.73 -3.99
CA GLY A 34 -4.19 27.76 -2.98
C GLY A 34 -5.44 26.95 -3.32
N ASN A 35 -5.98 27.08 -4.52
CA ASN A 35 -7.16 26.37 -4.98
C ASN A 35 -6.89 24.85 -5.16
N HIS A 36 -5.64 24.48 -5.43
CA HIS A 36 -5.19 23.09 -5.54
C HIS A 36 -5.54 22.23 -4.32
N LYS A 37 -5.73 22.82 -3.15
CA LYS A 37 -6.11 22.10 -1.92
C LYS A 37 -7.41 21.29 -2.07
N ASN A 38 -8.29 21.75 -2.96
CA ASN A 38 -9.58 21.12 -3.21
C ASN A 38 -9.56 20.16 -4.40
N TRP A 39 -8.42 19.97 -5.03
CA TRP A 39 -8.32 19.05 -6.16
C TRP A 39 -8.48 17.60 -5.70
N PRO A 40 -9.18 16.79 -6.48
CA PRO A 40 -9.25 15.36 -6.20
C PRO A 40 -7.89 14.70 -6.42
N MET A 41 -7.73 13.51 -5.88
CA MET A 41 -6.64 12.62 -6.29
C MET A 41 -6.85 12.19 -7.73
N ALA A 42 -5.85 12.38 -8.57
CA ALA A 42 -5.83 12.00 -9.98
C ALA A 42 -4.98 10.74 -10.18
N PHE A 43 -5.44 9.87 -11.06
CA PHE A 43 -4.70 8.69 -11.51
C PHE A 43 -4.49 8.77 -13.01
N GLY A 44 -3.29 8.47 -13.45
CA GLY A 44 -2.99 8.25 -14.86
C GLY A 44 -3.61 6.95 -15.37
N LEU A 45 -3.82 6.89 -16.67
CA LEU A 45 -4.31 5.69 -17.33
C LEU A 45 -3.38 4.50 -17.02
N ASN A 46 -3.94 3.33 -16.76
CA ASN A 46 -3.21 2.12 -16.36
C ASN A 46 -2.31 2.31 -15.13
N GLU A 47 -2.71 3.19 -14.21
CA GLU A 47 -1.92 3.52 -13.02
C GLU A 47 -0.50 4.04 -13.33
N ALA A 48 -0.31 4.72 -14.47
CA ALA A 48 0.99 5.26 -14.87
C ALA A 48 1.56 6.29 -13.89
N PHE A 49 0.71 6.94 -13.11
CA PHE A 49 1.04 7.78 -11.95
C PHE A 49 -0.21 7.96 -11.09
N TYR A 50 -0.03 8.52 -9.90
CA TYR A 50 -1.08 9.25 -9.21
C TYR A 50 -0.54 10.55 -8.64
N ALA A 51 -1.42 11.55 -8.54
CA ALA A 51 -1.11 12.83 -7.93
C ALA A 51 -2.24 13.27 -7.00
N LYS A 52 -1.89 13.95 -5.91
CA LYS A 52 -2.86 14.54 -4.98
C LYS A 52 -2.28 15.75 -4.28
N PRO A 53 -3.11 16.72 -3.87
CA PRO A 53 -2.70 17.78 -2.95
C PRO A 53 -2.24 17.22 -1.61
N ASP A 54 -1.22 17.83 -1.02
CA ASP A 54 -0.73 17.48 0.31
C ASP A 54 0.05 18.63 0.94
N ALA A 55 -0.46 19.16 2.06
CA ALA A 55 0.22 20.21 2.85
C ALA A 55 0.72 21.43 2.04
N GLY A 56 -0.07 21.92 1.08
CA GLY A 56 0.27 23.07 0.25
C GLY A 56 1.12 22.77 -0.99
N GLU A 57 1.47 21.53 -1.19
CA GLU A 57 2.19 21.02 -2.34
C GLU A 57 1.39 19.89 -3.03
N MET A 58 1.99 19.23 -4.01
CA MET A 58 1.45 18.03 -4.63
C MET A 58 2.34 16.83 -4.33
N ILE A 59 1.73 15.70 -4.01
CA ILE A 59 2.41 14.40 -4.07
C ILE A 59 2.20 13.82 -5.47
N VAL A 60 3.29 13.41 -6.10
CA VAL A 60 3.29 12.65 -7.36
C VAL A 60 4.00 11.32 -7.14
N SER A 61 3.41 10.24 -7.59
CA SER A 61 3.98 8.89 -7.51
C SER A 61 3.96 8.22 -8.87
N PRO A 62 5.05 7.57 -9.30
CA PRO A 62 5.08 6.76 -10.52
C PRO A 62 4.21 5.51 -10.47
N SER A 63 3.59 5.22 -9.32
CA SER A 63 2.77 4.03 -9.10
C SER A 63 3.49 2.69 -9.31
N GLU A 64 4.81 2.68 -9.30
CA GLU A 64 5.61 1.47 -9.50
C GLU A 64 5.34 0.41 -8.42
N GLU A 65 5.52 -0.85 -8.78
CA GLU A 65 5.42 -2.01 -7.90
C GLU A 65 6.66 -2.91 -8.06
N THR A 66 7.83 -2.32 -7.84
CA THR A 66 9.10 -3.02 -7.96
C THR A 66 9.27 -4.00 -6.81
N LYS A 67 9.43 -5.29 -7.12
CA LYS A 67 9.71 -6.32 -6.10
C LYS A 67 10.99 -5.98 -5.33
N SER A 68 10.92 -6.13 -4.02
CA SER A 68 12.04 -5.85 -3.14
C SER A 68 12.06 -6.82 -1.95
N PHE A 69 13.17 -6.89 -1.25
CA PHE A 69 13.27 -7.53 0.06
C PHE A 69 12.94 -6.51 1.17
N PRO A 70 12.60 -6.95 2.37
CA PRO A 70 12.38 -6.07 3.51
C PRO A 70 13.65 -5.28 3.88
N HIS A 71 13.59 -3.95 3.79
CA HIS A 71 14.67 -3.01 4.15
C HIS A 71 14.10 -1.59 4.28
N ASP A 72 14.89 -0.63 4.69
CA ASP A 72 14.56 0.78 4.60
C ASP A 72 14.70 1.24 3.15
N ALA A 73 13.56 1.49 2.51
CA ALA A 73 13.50 1.77 1.08
C ALA A 73 13.69 3.26 0.80
N PHE A 74 14.48 3.55 -0.24
CA PHE A 74 14.67 4.90 -0.76
C PHE A 74 14.04 5.03 -2.15
N ALA A 75 13.60 6.24 -2.47
CA ALA A 75 13.08 6.54 -3.79
C ALA A 75 14.19 6.41 -4.84
N ASN A 76 13.84 5.87 -6.00
CA ASN A 76 14.71 5.83 -7.15
C ASN A 76 14.44 7.07 -8.03
N GLU A 77 15.48 7.80 -8.41
CA GLU A 77 15.35 9.04 -9.19
C GLU A 77 14.72 8.79 -10.57
N GLU A 78 15.06 7.70 -11.21
CA GLU A 78 14.55 7.32 -12.52
C GLU A 78 13.04 7.01 -12.47
N ASP A 79 12.60 6.26 -11.42
CA ASP A 79 11.19 6.00 -11.17
C ASP A 79 10.43 7.32 -10.94
N LEU A 80 11.01 8.24 -10.14
CA LEU A 80 10.40 9.54 -9.86
C LEU A 80 10.29 10.40 -11.12
N ALA A 81 11.34 10.46 -11.91
CA ALA A 81 11.37 11.22 -13.17
C ALA A 81 10.28 10.72 -14.13
N LYS A 82 10.13 9.39 -14.25
CA LYS A 82 9.07 8.79 -15.05
C LYS A 82 7.67 9.15 -14.54
N GLY A 83 7.46 9.11 -13.24
CA GLY A 83 6.18 9.48 -12.64
C GLY A 83 5.83 10.95 -12.85
N ILE A 84 6.81 11.83 -12.73
CA ILE A 84 6.65 13.27 -12.98
C ILE A 84 6.39 13.52 -14.48
N PHE A 85 7.13 12.89 -15.36
CA PHE A 85 6.89 12.99 -16.81
C PHE A 85 5.47 12.58 -17.18
N ASN A 86 5.01 11.43 -16.71
CA ASN A 86 3.63 10.96 -16.97
C ASN A 86 2.56 11.92 -16.40
N PHE A 87 2.87 12.57 -15.28
CA PHE A 87 1.98 13.58 -14.69
C PHE A 87 1.93 14.83 -15.57
N GLU A 88 3.08 15.33 -16.04
CA GLU A 88 3.18 16.53 -16.89
C GLU A 88 2.49 16.36 -18.25
N GLU A 89 2.47 15.14 -18.80
CA GLU A 89 1.76 14.84 -20.07
C GLU A 89 0.24 15.05 -20.01
N VAL A 90 -0.36 15.06 -18.81
CA VAL A 90 -1.82 15.17 -18.64
C VAL A 90 -2.26 16.42 -17.90
N VAL A 91 -1.31 17.22 -17.41
CA VAL A 91 -1.60 18.49 -16.74
C VAL A 91 -0.85 19.64 -17.44
N ASN A 92 -1.46 20.80 -17.50
CA ASN A 92 -0.78 21.99 -18.05
C ASN A 92 0.11 22.62 -16.98
N TYR A 93 1.11 21.87 -16.51
CA TYR A 93 2.05 22.29 -15.47
C TYR A 93 3.38 21.57 -15.64
N SER A 94 4.48 22.30 -15.52
CA SER A 94 5.83 21.74 -15.51
C SER A 94 6.44 21.79 -14.12
N VAL A 95 6.89 20.66 -13.63
CA VAL A 95 7.50 20.48 -12.30
C VAL A 95 8.94 21.01 -12.32
N LYS A 96 9.18 22.13 -11.66
CA LYS A 96 10.48 22.78 -11.64
C LYS A 96 11.49 22.11 -10.70
N ARG A 97 11.00 21.44 -9.65
CA ARG A 97 11.86 20.77 -8.66
C ARG A 97 11.08 19.74 -7.84
N ILE A 98 11.80 18.79 -7.30
CA ILE A 98 11.33 17.92 -6.23
C ILE A 98 11.72 18.58 -4.90
N THR A 99 10.77 18.80 -4.00
CA THR A 99 11.00 19.37 -2.67
C THR A 99 11.39 18.32 -1.64
N SER A 100 10.84 17.12 -1.77
CA SER A 100 11.23 15.93 -1.02
C SER A 100 10.82 14.66 -1.75
N SER A 101 11.49 13.56 -1.44
CA SER A 101 11.13 12.25 -1.97
C SER A 101 11.30 11.17 -0.92
N TRP A 102 10.51 10.11 -1.02
CA TRP A 102 10.62 8.93 -0.18
C TRP A 102 10.06 7.70 -0.88
N ALA A 103 10.40 6.54 -0.36
CA ALA A 103 9.77 5.30 -0.77
C ALA A 103 9.25 4.53 0.44
N GLY A 104 8.31 3.64 0.20
CA GLY A 104 7.80 2.71 1.18
C GLY A 104 7.64 1.33 0.59
N LEU A 105 7.62 0.33 1.46
CA LEU A 105 7.39 -1.05 1.09
C LEU A 105 5.95 -1.42 1.42
N ARG A 106 5.22 -1.92 0.42
CA ARG A 106 3.87 -2.44 0.56
C ARG A 106 3.90 -3.95 0.56
N THR A 107 3.07 -4.58 1.38
CA THR A 107 3.01 -6.03 1.48
C THR A 107 1.72 -6.54 0.87
N PHE A 108 1.85 -7.41 -0.12
CA PHE A 108 0.73 -8.03 -0.81
C PHE A 108 0.76 -9.54 -0.63
N ALA A 109 -0.40 -10.14 -0.41
CA ALA A 109 -0.55 -11.57 -0.58
C ALA A 109 -0.46 -11.94 -2.08
N PRO A 110 -0.15 -13.21 -2.44
CA PRO A 110 -0.07 -13.63 -3.85
C PRO A 110 -1.33 -13.31 -4.67
N ASP A 111 -2.49 -13.37 -4.04
CA ASP A 111 -3.80 -13.03 -4.62
C ASP A 111 -4.23 -11.58 -4.39
N ARG A 112 -3.33 -10.76 -3.83
CA ARG A 112 -3.53 -9.33 -3.51
C ARG A 112 -4.67 -9.04 -2.52
N THR A 113 -5.18 -10.05 -1.83
CA THR A 113 -6.23 -9.93 -0.83
C THR A 113 -5.63 -9.92 0.58
N LEU A 114 -6.22 -9.16 1.50
CA LEU A 114 -5.83 -9.14 2.92
C LEU A 114 -5.72 -10.55 3.50
N VAL A 115 -4.84 -10.74 4.47
CA VAL A 115 -4.70 -11.99 5.22
C VAL A 115 -5.08 -11.73 6.68
N ILE A 116 -6.23 -12.25 7.11
CA ILE A 116 -6.76 -12.06 8.46
C ILE A 116 -7.27 -13.40 8.99
N GLY A 117 -6.71 -13.87 10.10
CA GLY A 117 -7.14 -15.08 10.77
C GLY A 117 -6.02 -15.87 11.42
N PHE A 118 -6.38 -16.88 12.19
CA PHE A 118 -5.41 -17.80 12.79
C PHE A 118 -4.73 -18.68 11.73
N ASP A 119 -3.46 -18.96 11.96
CA ASP A 119 -2.71 -19.91 11.14
C ASP A 119 -3.32 -21.31 11.26
N ARG A 120 -3.33 -22.06 10.16
CA ARG A 120 -3.95 -23.38 10.13
C ARG A 120 -3.17 -24.43 10.92
N ILE A 121 -1.83 -24.31 10.93
CA ILE A 121 -0.92 -25.30 11.53
C ILE A 121 -0.51 -24.85 12.94
N VAL A 122 -0.36 -23.55 13.15
CA VAL A 122 0.03 -22.95 14.42
C VAL A 122 -1.10 -22.05 14.92
N PRO A 123 -2.13 -22.60 15.59
CA PRO A 123 -3.35 -21.85 15.96
C PRO A 123 -3.11 -20.69 16.95
N SER A 124 -1.95 -20.61 17.58
CA SER A 124 -1.54 -19.49 18.43
C SER A 124 -1.03 -18.29 17.63
N PHE A 125 -0.81 -18.44 16.31
CA PHE A 125 -0.35 -17.37 15.44
C PHE A 125 -1.52 -16.78 14.66
N PHE A 126 -1.69 -15.46 14.76
CA PHE A 126 -2.73 -14.73 14.05
C PHE A 126 -2.14 -13.84 12.96
N TRP A 127 -2.58 -14.04 11.74
CA TRP A 127 -2.22 -13.22 10.60
C TRP A 127 -3.09 -11.95 10.54
N PHE A 128 -2.46 -10.79 10.45
CA PHE A 128 -3.09 -9.52 10.10
C PHE A 128 -2.15 -8.79 9.15
N ALA A 129 -2.20 -9.14 7.87
CA ALA A 129 -1.18 -8.79 6.89
C ALA A 129 -1.76 -8.61 5.48
N GLY A 130 -0.89 -8.27 4.53
CA GLY A 130 -1.28 -8.17 3.13
C GLY A 130 -2.10 -6.93 2.80
N GLN A 131 -2.01 -5.84 3.60
CA GLN A 131 -2.78 -4.61 3.41
C GLN A 131 -2.46 -3.89 2.09
N GLY A 132 -1.33 -4.19 1.46
CA GLY A 132 -0.95 -3.60 0.18
C GLY A 132 -0.99 -2.08 0.20
N GLY A 133 -1.76 -1.50 -0.72
CA GLY A 133 -2.03 -0.06 -0.78
C GLY A 133 -3.33 0.37 -0.07
N TYR A 134 -4.06 -0.54 0.56
CA TYR A 134 -5.45 -0.35 1.01
C TYR A 134 -5.61 -0.32 2.53
N GLY A 135 -4.52 -0.40 3.28
CA GLY A 135 -4.56 -0.54 4.75
C GLY A 135 -5.32 0.57 5.44
N PHE A 136 -5.16 1.81 5.00
CA PHE A 136 -5.85 2.95 5.59
C PHE A 136 -7.37 2.86 5.38
N GLN A 137 -7.82 2.68 4.14
CA GLN A 137 -9.25 2.66 3.81
C GLN A 137 -9.98 1.42 4.33
N THR A 138 -9.27 0.30 4.55
CA THR A 138 -9.86 -0.94 5.07
C THR A 138 -9.74 -1.09 6.58
N SER A 139 -9.01 -0.19 7.25
CA SER A 139 -8.62 -0.31 8.66
C SER A 139 -9.79 -0.61 9.60
N ALA A 140 -10.87 0.14 9.50
CA ALA A 140 -12.04 -0.02 10.38
C ALA A 140 -12.70 -1.40 10.25
N ALA A 141 -12.97 -1.84 9.01
CA ALA A 141 -13.60 -3.14 8.77
C ALA A 141 -12.65 -4.31 9.07
N ALA A 142 -11.38 -4.19 8.68
CA ALA A 142 -10.36 -5.21 8.93
C ALA A 142 -10.09 -5.40 10.43
N SER A 143 -10.00 -4.31 11.20
CA SER A 143 -9.79 -4.37 12.65
C SER A 143 -11.00 -4.96 13.37
N LYS A 144 -12.22 -4.58 12.95
CA LYS A 144 -13.44 -5.15 13.50
C LYS A 144 -13.51 -6.67 13.25
N MET A 145 -13.26 -7.09 12.01
CA MET A 145 -13.22 -8.52 11.65
C MET A 145 -12.16 -9.26 12.47
N ALA A 146 -10.94 -8.73 12.57
CA ALA A 146 -9.88 -9.34 13.35
C ALA A 146 -10.27 -9.50 14.83
N SER A 147 -10.85 -8.47 15.44
CA SER A 147 -11.30 -8.53 16.84
C SER A 147 -12.41 -9.56 17.06
N GLU A 148 -13.36 -9.65 16.14
CA GLU A 148 -14.44 -10.65 16.21
C GLU A 148 -13.89 -12.08 16.13
N ILE A 149 -12.92 -12.32 15.23
CA ILE A 149 -12.29 -13.65 15.09
C ILE A 149 -11.49 -14.01 16.35
N ILE A 150 -10.67 -13.08 16.86
CA ILE A 150 -9.82 -13.31 18.05
C ILE A 150 -10.69 -13.59 19.29
N LEU A 151 -11.81 -12.88 19.43
CA LEU A 151 -12.73 -13.03 20.57
C LEU A 151 -13.75 -14.17 20.39
N GLY A 152 -13.66 -14.95 19.31
CA GLY A 152 -14.61 -16.02 19.01
C GLY A 152 -16.06 -15.54 18.82
N LYS A 153 -16.25 -14.28 18.43
CA LYS A 153 -17.58 -13.71 18.18
C LYS A 153 -18.06 -14.04 16.77
N LYS A 154 -19.40 -14.05 16.59
CA LYS A 154 -19.98 -14.17 15.24
C LYS A 154 -19.51 -12.99 14.39
N SER A 155 -18.94 -13.29 13.24
CA SER A 155 -18.41 -12.25 12.35
C SER A 155 -19.53 -11.47 11.67
N SER A 156 -19.43 -10.15 11.71
CA SER A 156 -20.25 -9.25 10.88
C SER A 156 -19.92 -9.37 9.38
N PHE A 157 -18.83 -10.05 9.03
CA PHE A 157 -18.28 -10.18 7.69
C PHE A 157 -18.10 -11.65 7.26
N GLU A 158 -19.01 -12.53 7.63
CA GLU A 158 -18.86 -13.99 7.47
C GLU A 158 -18.47 -14.42 6.06
N GLN A 159 -19.05 -13.82 5.03
CA GLN A 159 -18.70 -14.14 3.63
C GLN A 159 -17.30 -13.70 3.26
N LEU A 160 -16.83 -12.55 3.77
CA LEU A 160 -15.50 -12.03 3.51
C LEU A 160 -14.41 -12.75 4.32
N GLN A 161 -14.76 -13.25 5.51
CA GLN A 161 -13.82 -13.95 6.39
C GLN A 161 -13.16 -15.15 5.68
N LYS A 162 -13.91 -15.92 4.91
CA LYS A 162 -13.35 -17.03 4.12
C LYS A 162 -12.37 -16.55 3.06
N ARG A 163 -12.65 -15.40 2.44
CA ARG A 163 -11.81 -14.81 1.38
C ARG A 163 -10.50 -14.23 1.89
N VAL A 164 -10.46 -13.76 3.14
CA VAL A 164 -9.25 -13.20 3.75
C VAL A 164 -8.51 -14.20 4.65
N SER A 165 -9.06 -15.37 4.89
CA SER A 165 -8.45 -16.40 5.74
C SER A 165 -7.08 -16.85 5.20
N PRO A 166 -6.05 -17.02 6.07
CA PRO A 166 -4.78 -17.62 5.65
C PRO A 166 -4.93 -19.05 5.13
N SER A 167 -6.00 -19.75 5.50
CA SER A 167 -6.28 -21.13 5.06
C SER A 167 -6.54 -21.27 3.54
N ARG A 168 -6.73 -20.15 2.82
CA ARG A 168 -6.85 -20.17 1.35
C ARG A 168 -5.54 -20.44 0.62
N PHE A 169 -4.41 -20.26 1.33
CA PHE A 169 -3.09 -20.67 0.83
C PHE A 169 -2.78 -22.12 1.23
N LYS A 170 -2.40 -22.93 0.26
CA LYS A 170 -2.08 -24.35 0.46
C LYS A 170 -0.64 -24.57 0.93
#